data_d3ff0876f8f5c2b4c0ae8dcd44fd5186
#
_entry.id   d3ff0876f8f5c2b4c0ae8dcd44fd5186
#
_cell.length_a   1.000
_cell.length_b   1.000
_cell.length_c   1.000
_cell.angle_alpha   90.00
_cell.angle_beta   90.00
_cell.angle_gamma   90.00
#
_symmetry.space_group_name_H-M   'P 1'
#
loop_
_entity.id
_entity.type
_entity.pdbx_description
1 polymer ?
#
loop_
_entity_poly.entity_id
_entity_poly.type
_entity_poly.pdbx_seq_one_letter_code
_entity_poly.pdbx_strand_id
1 'polypeptide(L)'
;IRDERVSRGLGDVYKRQIDRYVKTIYNKTNEMDHLINELTFYSKIDTNRIPYTFSKLNVEDYFSDCAEEVGLELETRGIELVYANYVEDNVQVIADGEQIRRVIHNIISNAIKYMDKPKGIIQIRIKDVGDFIQVEIEDNGKGIAAKDLPYIFERFYRAEKSRNSATGGSGIGLSIVKKIIEDHGGKIWATSKE
;
A
#
# COMPACT_ATOMS: atom_id res chain seq x y z
N ILE A 1 -22.26 5.60 -49.93
CA ILE A 1 -22.76 4.97 -48.66
C ILE A 1 -21.78 3.92 -48.12
N ARG A 2 -20.97 3.23 -48.97
CA ARG A 2 -20.00 2.20 -48.51
C ARG A 2 -18.73 2.83 -47.94
N ASP A 3 -18.24 3.95 -48.49
CA ASP A 3 -17.03 4.65 -48.06
C ASP A 3 -17.18 5.38 -46.72
N GLU A 4 -18.34 5.94 -46.42
CA GLU A 4 -18.56 6.61 -45.12
C GLU A 4 -18.57 5.67 -43.92
N ARG A 5 -19.02 4.42 -44.06
CA ARG A 5 -18.97 3.41 -42.99
C ARG A 5 -17.56 2.95 -42.70
N VAL A 6 -16.73 2.83 -43.72
CA VAL A 6 -15.31 2.45 -43.59
C VAL A 6 -14.54 3.59 -42.94
N SER A 7 -14.78 4.84 -43.32
CA SER A 7 -14.13 6.02 -42.72
C SER A 7 -14.48 6.21 -41.23
N ARG A 8 -15.76 6.01 -40.86
CA ARG A 8 -16.19 6.06 -39.46
C ARG A 8 -15.57 4.93 -38.65
N GLY A 9 -15.49 3.71 -39.17
CA GLY A 9 -14.84 2.57 -38.50
C GLY A 9 -13.34 2.78 -38.24
N LEU A 10 -12.61 3.38 -39.19
CA LEU A 10 -11.21 3.75 -39.01
C LEU A 10 -11.04 4.83 -37.93
N GLY A 11 -11.87 5.87 -37.96
CA GLY A 11 -11.85 6.95 -36.96
C GLY A 11 -12.06 6.42 -35.53
N ASP A 12 -12.99 5.50 -35.33
CA ASP A 12 -13.26 4.87 -34.03
C ASP A 12 -12.12 3.96 -33.55
N VAL A 13 -11.44 3.27 -34.48
CA VAL A 13 -10.26 2.47 -34.14
C VAL A 13 -9.09 3.35 -33.70
N TYR A 14 -8.80 4.43 -34.46
CA TYR A 14 -7.76 5.39 -34.08
C TYR A 14 -8.05 6.06 -32.74
N LYS A 15 -9.29 6.48 -32.49
CA LYS A 15 -9.69 7.08 -31.23
C LYS A 15 -9.46 6.15 -30.04
N ARG A 16 -9.90 4.89 -30.13
CA ARG A 16 -9.66 3.88 -29.08
C ARG A 16 -8.18 3.61 -28.87
N GLN A 17 -7.38 3.64 -29.93
CA GLN A 17 -5.94 3.43 -29.83
C GLN A 17 -5.25 4.61 -29.14
N ILE A 18 -5.64 5.84 -29.47
CA ILE A 18 -5.15 7.06 -28.80
C ILE A 18 -5.54 7.04 -27.32
N ASP A 19 -6.81 6.76 -27.01
CA ASP A 19 -7.29 6.68 -25.61
C ASP A 19 -6.49 5.65 -24.80
N ARG A 20 -6.17 4.50 -25.42
CA ARG A 20 -5.33 3.47 -24.79
C ARG A 20 -3.91 3.97 -24.53
N TYR A 21 -3.29 4.67 -25.49
CA TYR A 21 -1.95 5.22 -25.31
C TYR A 21 -1.94 6.33 -24.26
N VAL A 22 -2.89 7.25 -24.28
CA VAL A 22 -3.05 8.32 -23.29
C VAL A 22 -3.19 7.72 -21.89
N LYS A 23 -4.06 6.71 -21.72
CA LYS A 23 -4.22 6.01 -20.44
C LYS A 23 -2.93 5.31 -19.99
N THR A 24 -2.19 4.71 -20.92
CA THR A 24 -0.91 4.06 -20.62
C THR A 24 0.14 5.08 -20.18
N ILE A 25 0.25 6.21 -20.88
CA ILE A 25 1.17 7.31 -20.53
C ILE A 25 0.80 7.86 -19.16
N TYR A 26 -0.47 8.17 -18.91
CA TYR A 26 -0.95 8.67 -17.63
C TYR A 26 -0.61 7.72 -16.47
N ASN A 27 -0.86 6.43 -16.64
CA ASN A 27 -0.52 5.44 -15.62
C ASN A 27 1.00 5.37 -15.37
N LYS A 28 1.81 5.45 -16.44
CA LYS A 28 3.27 5.45 -16.30
C LYS A 28 3.81 6.71 -15.64
N THR A 29 3.20 7.86 -15.90
CA THR A 29 3.56 9.12 -15.23
C THR A 29 3.27 9.03 -13.74
N ASN A 30 2.10 8.52 -13.36
CA ASN A 30 1.76 8.32 -11.94
C ASN A 30 2.69 7.32 -11.25
N GLU A 31 3.08 6.22 -11.93
CA GLU A 31 4.10 5.29 -11.40
C GLU A 31 5.45 6.00 -11.17
N MET A 32 5.87 6.87 -12.10
CA MET A 32 7.12 7.63 -11.97
C MET A 32 7.04 8.63 -10.80
N ASP A 33 5.95 9.37 -10.67
CA ASP A 33 5.76 10.29 -9.55
C ASP A 33 5.81 9.56 -8.20
N HIS A 34 5.17 8.40 -8.11
CA HIS A 34 5.25 7.56 -6.92
C HIS A 34 6.70 7.14 -6.62
N LEU A 35 7.46 6.69 -7.64
CA LEU A 35 8.86 6.31 -7.48
C LEU A 35 9.75 7.48 -7.05
N ILE A 36 9.55 8.67 -7.61
CA ILE A 36 10.29 9.89 -7.25
C ILE A 36 10.01 10.24 -5.78
N ASN A 37 8.75 10.18 -5.36
CA ASN A 37 8.35 10.44 -3.99
C ASN A 37 8.94 9.42 -3.01
N GLU A 38 8.96 8.14 -3.36
CA GLU A 38 9.60 7.08 -2.57
C GLU A 38 11.11 7.30 -2.47
N LEU A 39 11.80 7.62 -3.57
CA LEU A 39 13.25 7.89 -3.58
C LEU A 39 13.61 9.16 -2.81
N THR A 40 12.80 10.21 -2.94
CA THR A 40 13.01 11.45 -2.21
C THR A 40 12.86 11.25 -0.71
N PHE A 41 11.81 10.51 -0.33
CA PHE A 41 11.60 10.14 1.07
C PHE A 41 12.72 9.23 1.59
N TYR A 42 13.14 8.28 0.77
CA TYR A 42 14.27 7.41 1.07
C TYR A 42 15.56 8.19 1.31
N SER A 43 15.88 9.19 0.47
CA SER A 43 17.04 10.06 0.67
C SER A 43 17.00 10.81 2.02
N LYS A 44 15.80 11.20 2.47
CA LYS A 44 15.60 11.80 3.80
C LYS A 44 15.79 10.78 4.93
N ILE A 45 15.36 9.54 4.73
CA ILE A 45 15.59 8.43 5.66
C ILE A 45 17.09 8.19 5.87
N ASP A 46 17.84 8.06 4.79
CA ASP A 46 19.28 7.70 4.83
C ASP A 46 20.12 8.78 5.52
N THR A 47 19.66 10.03 5.46
CA THR A 47 20.29 11.17 6.14
C THR A 47 19.75 11.43 7.54
N ASN A 48 18.88 10.58 8.10
CA ASN A 48 18.18 10.76 9.38
C ASN A 48 17.45 12.12 9.48
N ARG A 49 16.91 12.62 8.36
CA ARG A 49 16.30 13.95 8.22
C ARG A 49 14.80 13.91 7.99
N ILE A 50 14.10 12.84 8.41
CA ILE A 50 12.65 12.87 8.38
C ILE A 50 12.21 13.81 9.51
N PRO A 51 11.59 14.94 9.18
CA PRO A 51 11.03 15.80 10.21
C PRO A 51 9.73 15.18 10.71
N TYR A 52 9.81 14.30 11.72
CA TYR A 52 8.61 13.74 12.36
C TYR A 52 7.88 14.80 13.18
N THR A 53 6.56 14.81 13.06
CA THR A 53 5.67 15.66 13.87
C THR A 53 4.88 14.78 14.82
N PHE A 54 5.48 14.42 15.95
CA PHE A 54 4.84 13.59 16.95
C PHE A 54 3.72 14.35 17.67
N SER A 55 2.54 13.74 17.77
CA SER A 55 1.39 14.24 18.49
C SER A 55 0.68 13.11 19.22
N LYS A 56 -0.19 13.47 20.18
CA LYS A 56 -1.09 12.49 20.81
C LYS A 56 -2.22 12.18 19.84
N LEU A 57 -2.38 10.92 19.49
CA LEU A 57 -3.45 10.40 18.65
C LEU A 57 -4.38 9.56 19.52
N ASN A 58 -5.68 9.79 19.45
CA ASN A 58 -6.65 8.85 19.97
C ASN A 58 -6.66 7.63 19.06
N VAL A 59 -6.50 6.43 19.62
CA VAL A 59 -6.32 5.20 18.85
C VAL A 59 -7.58 4.84 18.07
N GLU A 60 -8.76 4.96 18.72
CA GLU A 60 -10.04 4.64 18.07
C GLU A 60 -10.29 5.56 16.88
N ASP A 61 -10.30 6.87 17.13
CA ASP A 61 -10.60 7.87 16.09
C ASP A 61 -9.63 7.74 14.91
N TYR A 62 -8.33 7.67 15.21
CA TYR A 62 -7.29 7.67 14.20
C TYR A 62 -7.34 6.44 13.28
N PHE A 63 -7.47 5.23 13.87
CA PHE A 63 -7.47 4.01 13.07
C PHE A 63 -8.83 3.76 12.40
N SER A 64 -9.93 4.25 12.96
CA SER A 64 -11.24 4.27 12.30
C SER A 64 -11.21 5.11 11.04
N ASP A 65 -10.68 6.35 11.11
CA ASP A 65 -10.51 7.23 9.96
C ASP A 65 -9.64 6.57 8.87
N CYS A 66 -8.53 5.93 9.27
CA CYS A 66 -7.67 5.21 8.34
C CYS A 66 -8.40 4.03 7.68
N ALA A 67 -9.22 3.30 8.44
CA ALA A 67 -9.98 2.15 7.93
C ALA A 67 -11.07 2.60 6.94
N GLU A 68 -11.75 3.73 7.20
CA GLU A 68 -12.74 4.30 6.28
C GLU A 68 -12.09 4.70 4.95
N GLU A 69 -10.95 5.41 5.00
CA GLU A 69 -10.22 5.82 3.81
C GLU A 69 -9.78 4.62 2.96
N VAL A 70 -9.19 3.60 3.59
CA VAL A 70 -8.79 2.35 2.95
C VAL A 70 -10.01 1.59 2.41
N GLY A 71 -11.11 1.56 3.16
CA GLY A 71 -12.36 0.89 2.77
C GLY A 71 -12.91 1.41 1.46
N LEU A 72 -12.95 2.72 1.27
CA LEU A 72 -13.39 3.34 0.02
C LEU A 72 -12.52 2.91 -1.18
N GLU A 73 -11.20 2.83 -1.01
CA GLU A 73 -10.31 2.35 -2.08
C GLU A 73 -10.57 0.88 -2.40
N LEU A 74 -10.69 0.03 -1.38
CA LEU A 74 -10.89 -1.42 -1.53
C LEU A 74 -12.23 -1.74 -2.18
N GLU A 75 -13.31 -1.02 -1.85
CA GLU A 75 -14.63 -1.18 -2.43
C GLU A 75 -14.60 -1.00 -3.96
N THR A 76 -13.87 0.01 -4.46
CA THR A 76 -13.72 0.25 -5.91
C THR A 76 -13.05 -0.91 -6.64
N ARG A 77 -12.33 -1.76 -5.91
CA ARG A 77 -11.58 -2.93 -6.42
C ARG A 77 -12.30 -4.25 -6.13
N GLY A 78 -13.46 -4.22 -5.46
CA GLY A 78 -14.19 -5.43 -5.07
C GLY A 78 -13.50 -6.25 -3.99
N ILE A 79 -12.68 -5.62 -3.15
CA ILE A 79 -11.99 -6.25 -2.01
C ILE A 79 -12.76 -5.90 -0.74
N GLU A 80 -13.06 -6.90 0.07
CA GLU A 80 -13.74 -6.73 1.36
C GLU A 80 -12.75 -6.28 2.44
N LEU A 81 -13.10 -5.21 3.16
CA LEU A 81 -12.38 -4.80 4.37
C LEU A 81 -13.10 -5.30 5.61
N VAL A 82 -12.38 -5.94 6.51
CA VAL A 82 -12.85 -6.29 7.86
C VAL A 82 -12.01 -5.50 8.87
N TYR A 83 -12.63 -4.55 9.55
CA TYR A 83 -11.97 -3.75 10.58
C TYR A 83 -12.46 -4.14 11.97
N ALA A 84 -11.56 -4.31 12.91
CA ALA A 84 -11.88 -4.56 14.31
C ALA A 84 -10.89 -3.84 15.23
N ASN A 85 -11.40 -3.02 16.12
CA ASN A 85 -10.64 -2.40 17.19
C ASN A 85 -10.98 -3.05 18.53
N TYR A 86 -9.96 -3.48 19.25
CA TYR A 86 -10.06 -4.13 20.56
C TYR A 86 -9.42 -3.27 21.66
N VAL A 87 -9.18 -1.99 21.38
CA VAL A 87 -8.60 -1.04 22.32
C VAL A 87 -9.73 -0.29 23.03
N GLU A 88 -9.57 -0.05 24.32
CA GLU A 88 -10.53 0.73 25.10
C GLU A 88 -10.62 2.18 24.60
N ASP A 89 -11.79 2.80 24.78
CA ASP A 89 -12.00 4.21 24.48
C ASP A 89 -10.98 5.08 25.23
N ASN A 90 -10.56 6.19 24.61
CA ASN A 90 -9.62 7.16 25.18
C ASN A 90 -8.15 6.72 25.29
N VAL A 91 -7.75 5.55 24.83
CA VAL A 91 -6.34 5.19 24.72
C VAL A 91 -5.66 6.10 23.70
N GLN A 92 -4.51 6.63 24.05
CA GLN A 92 -3.73 7.53 23.21
C GLN A 92 -2.32 6.98 22.99
N VAL A 93 -1.79 7.22 21.80
CA VAL A 93 -0.38 6.96 21.45
C VAL A 93 0.29 8.25 21.01
N ILE A 94 1.61 8.33 21.20
CA ILE A 94 2.42 9.41 20.65
C ILE A 94 3.01 8.93 19.34
N ALA A 95 2.54 9.50 18.21
CA ALA A 95 3.00 9.13 16.88
C ALA A 95 2.89 10.31 15.90
N ASP A 96 3.58 10.18 14.77
CA ASP A 96 3.34 11.04 13.60
C ASP A 96 2.25 10.39 12.75
N GLY A 97 1.04 10.97 12.79
CA GLY A 97 -0.13 10.41 12.12
C GLY A 97 0.04 10.32 10.61
N GLU A 98 0.70 11.28 9.96
CA GLU A 98 0.94 11.21 8.51
C GLU A 98 1.85 10.04 8.15
N GLN A 99 2.88 9.80 8.95
CA GLN A 99 3.81 8.70 8.69
C GLN A 99 3.19 7.33 9.01
N ILE A 100 2.38 7.22 10.07
CA ILE A 100 1.63 5.98 10.34
C ILE A 100 0.60 5.70 9.24
N ARG A 101 -0.11 6.72 8.73
CA ARG A 101 -1.01 6.59 7.56
C ARG A 101 -0.24 6.07 6.34
N ARG A 102 0.95 6.60 6.09
CA ARG A 102 1.83 6.12 5.02
C ARG A 102 2.23 4.65 5.19
N VAL A 103 2.50 4.21 6.42
CA VAL A 103 2.75 2.79 6.72
C VAL A 103 1.57 1.94 6.31
N ILE A 104 0.35 2.30 6.72
CA ILE A 104 -0.88 1.58 6.39
C ILE A 104 -1.06 1.50 4.86
N HIS A 105 -0.97 2.63 4.16
CA HIS A 105 -1.12 2.66 2.69
C HIS A 105 -0.08 1.81 1.96
N ASN A 106 1.19 1.79 2.40
CA ASN A 106 2.21 0.94 1.79
C ASN A 106 1.89 -0.56 1.94
N ILE A 107 1.40 -0.97 3.11
CA ILE A 107 1.04 -2.37 3.36
C ILE A 107 -0.21 -2.74 2.55
N ILE A 108 -1.26 -1.90 2.58
CA ILE A 108 -2.50 -2.11 1.83
C ILE A 108 -2.25 -2.14 0.32
N SER A 109 -1.42 -1.24 -0.21
CA SER A 109 -1.04 -1.23 -1.62
C SER A 109 -0.35 -2.54 -2.04
N ASN A 110 0.49 -3.10 -1.16
CA ASN A 110 1.08 -4.42 -1.39
C ASN A 110 0.03 -5.53 -1.35
N ALA A 111 -0.89 -5.53 -0.38
CA ALA A 111 -1.98 -6.49 -0.28
C ALA A 111 -2.84 -6.49 -1.56
N ILE A 112 -3.25 -5.32 -2.03
CA ILE A 112 -4.00 -5.15 -3.28
C ILE A 112 -3.20 -5.69 -4.48
N LYS A 113 -1.93 -5.32 -4.58
CA LYS A 113 -1.05 -5.68 -5.69
C LYS A 113 -0.85 -7.18 -5.83
N TYR A 114 -0.82 -7.88 -4.71
CA TYR A 114 -0.57 -9.32 -4.67
C TYR A 114 -1.83 -10.14 -4.39
N MET A 115 -3.00 -9.51 -4.43
CA MET A 115 -4.28 -10.17 -4.38
C MET A 115 -4.51 -10.98 -5.66
N ASP A 116 -4.73 -12.29 -5.50
CA ASP A 116 -4.96 -13.23 -6.60
C ASP A 116 -6.25 -14.04 -6.45
N LYS A 117 -7.04 -13.74 -5.40
CA LYS A 117 -8.28 -14.44 -5.12
C LYS A 117 -9.47 -13.75 -5.80
N PRO A 118 -10.48 -14.53 -6.25
CA PRO A 118 -11.70 -13.97 -6.82
C PRO A 118 -12.47 -13.07 -5.83
N LYS A 119 -12.37 -13.39 -4.53
CA LYS A 119 -12.88 -12.59 -3.42
C LYS A 119 -11.69 -12.20 -2.54
N GLY A 120 -11.17 -10.99 -2.75
CA GLY A 120 -10.11 -10.42 -1.92
C GLY A 120 -10.69 -10.01 -0.57
N ILE A 121 -9.95 -10.30 0.51
CA ILE A 121 -10.30 -9.90 1.88
C ILE A 121 -9.04 -9.32 2.52
N ILE A 122 -9.18 -8.14 3.12
CA ILE A 122 -8.14 -7.55 3.96
C ILE A 122 -8.75 -7.31 5.34
N GLN A 123 -8.02 -7.73 6.38
CA GLN A 123 -8.44 -7.53 7.77
C GLN A 123 -7.46 -6.59 8.47
N ILE A 124 -7.99 -5.61 9.18
CA ILE A 124 -7.22 -4.72 10.05
C ILE A 124 -7.70 -4.92 11.48
N ARG A 125 -6.80 -5.27 12.38
CA ARG A 125 -7.10 -5.46 13.81
C ARG A 125 -6.16 -4.59 14.65
N ILE A 126 -6.74 -3.84 15.58
CA ILE A 126 -6.01 -2.98 16.51
C ILE A 126 -6.13 -3.58 17.91
N LYS A 127 -5.01 -3.73 18.61
CA LYS A 127 -4.94 -4.35 19.93
C LYS A 127 -4.03 -3.55 20.86
N ASP A 128 -4.44 -3.43 22.12
CA ASP A 128 -3.55 -2.99 23.19
C ASP A 128 -2.72 -4.17 23.67
N VAL A 129 -1.39 -4.01 23.67
CA VAL A 129 -0.44 -5.03 24.14
C VAL A 129 0.49 -4.45 25.20
N GLY A 130 -0.04 -3.59 26.05
CA GLY A 130 0.64 -2.92 27.15
C GLY A 130 1.28 -1.61 26.72
N ASP A 131 2.60 -1.54 26.63
CA ASP A 131 3.30 -0.31 26.25
C ASP A 131 3.15 0.07 24.78
N PHE A 132 2.49 -0.77 23.97
CA PHE A 132 2.35 -0.59 22.53
C PHE A 132 0.94 -0.86 22.04
N ILE A 133 0.59 -0.22 20.94
CA ILE A 133 -0.58 -0.60 20.12
C ILE A 133 -0.08 -1.48 18.99
N GLN A 134 -0.63 -2.68 18.91
CA GLN A 134 -0.36 -3.63 17.82
C GLN A 134 -1.41 -3.44 16.73
N VAL A 135 -0.93 -3.17 15.51
CA VAL A 135 -1.74 -3.10 14.30
C VAL A 135 -1.44 -4.33 13.44
N GLU A 136 -2.44 -5.18 13.25
CA GLU A 136 -2.36 -6.34 12.38
C GLU A 136 -3.09 -6.05 11.07
N ILE A 137 -2.40 -6.24 9.94
CA ILE A 137 -3.00 -6.17 8.60
C ILE A 137 -2.78 -7.52 7.94
N GLU A 138 -3.86 -8.21 7.63
CA GLU A 138 -3.86 -9.56 7.04
C GLU A 138 -4.61 -9.54 5.72
N ASP A 139 -4.04 -10.14 4.69
CA ASP A 139 -4.66 -10.35 3.39
C ASP A 139 -4.78 -11.84 3.05
N ASN A 140 -5.73 -12.18 2.20
CA ASN A 140 -5.90 -13.53 1.69
C ASN A 140 -5.28 -13.74 0.29
N GLY A 141 -4.31 -12.90 -0.11
CA GLY A 141 -3.61 -12.98 -1.38
C GLY A 141 -2.73 -14.22 -1.52
N LYS A 142 -1.80 -14.17 -2.47
CA LYS A 142 -0.95 -15.30 -2.83
C LYS A 142 0.08 -15.72 -1.77
N GLY A 143 0.24 -14.95 -0.70
CA GLY A 143 1.24 -15.19 0.32
C GLY A 143 2.68 -14.87 -0.12
N ILE A 144 3.62 -15.11 0.81
CA ILE A 144 5.05 -14.86 0.66
C ILE A 144 5.80 -16.17 0.96
N ALA A 145 6.66 -16.59 0.07
CA ALA A 145 7.46 -17.80 0.26
C ALA A 145 8.35 -17.68 1.52
N ALA A 146 8.47 -18.75 2.27
CA ALA A 146 9.24 -18.77 3.52
C ALA A 146 10.69 -18.28 3.34
N LYS A 147 11.30 -18.56 2.18
CA LYS A 147 12.66 -18.09 1.84
C LYS A 147 12.76 -16.57 1.67
N ASP A 148 11.67 -15.91 1.30
CA ASP A 148 11.63 -14.48 1.03
C ASP A 148 11.26 -13.66 2.29
N LEU A 149 10.52 -14.23 3.24
CA LEU A 149 10.06 -13.57 4.47
C LEU A 149 11.15 -12.80 5.24
N PRO A 150 12.36 -13.34 5.44
CA PRO A 150 13.42 -12.62 6.17
C PRO A 150 13.88 -11.34 5.49
N TYR A 151 13.63 -11.21 4.18
CA TYR A 151 14.20 -10.15 3.33
C TYR A 151 13.20 -9.12 2.86
N ILE A 152 11.88 -9.30 3.10
CA ILE A 152 10.85 -8.42 2.53
C ILE A 152 10.95 -6.96 3.00
N PHE A 153 11.58 -6.72 4.15
CA PHE A 153 11.85 -5.39 4.68
C PHE A 153 13.21 -4.83 4.27
N GLU A 154 14.02 -5.62 3.53
CA GLU A 154 15.29 -5.15 3.00
C GLU A 154 15.08 -4.22 1.80
N ARG A 155 15.99 -3.26 1.65
CA ARG A 155 15.97 -2.25 0.60
C ARG A 155 16.12 -2.89 -0.77
N PHE A 156 15.28 -2.49 -1.72
CA PHE A 156 15.28 -2.99 -3.11
C PHE A 156 15.01 -4.49 -3.24
N TYR A 157 14.63 -5.14 -2.15
CA TYR A 157 14.30 -6.55 -2.20
C TYR A 157 12.98 -6.77 -2.93
N ARG A 158 12.97 -7.74 -3.83
CA ARG A 158 11.78 -8.21 -4.55
C ARG A 158 11.90 -9.72 -4.73
N ALA A 159 10.87 -10.46 -4.32
CA ALA A 159 10.80 -11.90 -4.57
C ALA A 159 10.89 -12.19 -6.07
N GLU A 160 11.55 -13.28 -6.46
CA GLU A 160 11.83 -13.62 -7.87
C GLU A 160 10.56 -13.64 -8.75
N LYS A 161 9.47 -14.22 -8.23
CA LYS A 161 8.17 -14.25 -8.93
C LYS A 161 7.59 -12.84 -9.20
N SER A 162 7.97 -11.83 -8.43
CA SER A 162 7.50 -10.45 -8.59
C SER A 162 8.37 -9.61 -9.53
N ARG A 163 9.60 -10.04 -9.84
CA ARG A 163 10.51 -9.34 -10.75
C ARG A 163 10.00 -9.32 -12.19
N ASN A 164 9.32 -10.38 -12.61
CA ASN A 164 8.79 -10.56 -13.97
C ASN A 164 7.34 -10.10 -14.13
N SER A 165 6.68 -9.62 -13.05
CA SER A 165 5.31 -9.17 -13.13
C SER A 165 5.23 -7.75 -13.70
N ALA A 166 4.30 -7.53 -14.63
CA ALA A 166 3.92 -6.20 -15.16
C ALA A 166 3.42 -5.24 -14.07
N THR A 167 3.27 -5.72 -12.84
CA THR A 167 2.78 -5.02 -11.66
C THR A 167 3.86 -4.21 -10.95
N GLY A 168 4.88 -3.70 -11.59
CA GLY A 168 5.85 -2.72 -11.09
C GLY A 168 6.09 -2.69 -9.56
N GLY A 169 7.08 -1.96 -9.11
CA GLY A 169 7.36 -1.70 -7.69
C GLY A 169 8.84 -1.52 -7.44
N SER A 170 9.20 -0.51 -6.65
CA SER A 170 10.57 -0.12 -6.35
C SER A 170 11.31 -1.12 -5.46
N GLY A 171 10.59 -1.88 -4.63
CA GLY A 171 11.17 -2.66 -3.52
C GLY A 171 11.59 -1.77 -2.34
N ILE A 172 11.14 -0.52 -2.29
CA ILE A 172 11.48 0.45 -1.23
C ILE A 172 10.35 0.54 -0.19
N GLY A 173 9.09 0.34 -0.58
CA GLY A 173 7.92 0.61 0.27
C GLY A 173 7.97 -0.06 1.64
N LEU A 174 8.26 -1.37 1.72
CA LEU A 174 8.34 -2.07 3.00
C LEU A 174 9.57 -1.68 3.83
N SER A 175 10.67 -1.29 3.22
CA SER A 175 11.83 -0.76 3.96
C SER A 175 11.55 0.62 4.56
N ILE A 176 10.73 1.45 3.90
CA ILE A 176 10.19 2.70 4.44
C ILE A 176 9.30 2.41 5.64
N VAL A 177 8.39 1.43 5.51
CA VAL A 177 7.50 1.00 6.61
C VAL A 177 8.32 0.61 7.83
N LYS A 178 9.33 -0.26 7.66
CA LYS A 178 10.23 -0.68 8.75
C LYS A 178 10.88 0.52 9.44
N LYS A 179 11.47 1.42 8.65
CA LYS A 179 12.15 2.60 9.21
C LYS A 179 11.20 3.51 10.00
N ILE A 180 10.00 3.80 9.48
CA ILE A 180 9.02 4.62 10.20
C ILE A 180 8.65 3.98 11.53
N ILE A 181 8.35 2.68 11.54
CA ILE A 181 7.98 1.96 12.77
C ILE A 181 9.15 1.94 13.78
N GLU A 182 10.38 1.69 13.33
CA GLU A 182 11.57 1.73 14.19
C GLU A 182 11.82 3.14 14.77
N ASP A 183 11.64 4.20 13.99
CA ASP A 183 11.77 5.59 14.44
C ASP A 183 10.66 6.00 15.45
N HIS A 184 9.53 5.29 15.45
CA HIS A 184 8.48 5.41 16.46
C HIS A 184 8.73 4.51 17.69
N GLY A 185 9.89 3.85 17.77
CA GLY A 185 10.23 2.93 18.86
C GLY A 185 9.49 1.59 18.80
N GLY A 186 8.79 1.32 17.71
CA GLY A 186 8.03 0.09 17.49
C GLY A 186 8.83 -1.03 16.84
N LYS A 187 8.14 -2.15 16.58
CA LYS A 187 8.69 -3.33 15.88
C LYS A 187 7.74 -3.75 14.78
N ILE A 188 8.30 -4.25 13.67
CA ILE A 188 7.52 -4.82 12.58
C ILE A 188 7.99 -6.23 12.27
N TRP A 189 7.04 -7.09 11.94
CA TRP A 189 7.31 -8.45 11.45
C TRP A 189 6.21 -8.85 10.47
N ALA A 190 6.44 -9.94 9.75
CA ALA A 190 5.45 -10.54 8.89
C ALA A 190 5.42 -12.06 9.06
N THR A 191 4.25 -12.63 8.91
CA THR A 191 4.02 -14.06 8.81
C THR A 191 3.24 -14.35 7.55
N SER A 192 3.45 -15.48 6.91
CA SER A 192 2.71 -15.87 5.70
C SER A 192 2.56 -17.37 5.61
N LYS A 193 1.46 -17.79 4.98
CA LYS A 193 1.25 -19.17 4.52
C LYS A 193 1.12 -19.11 3.01
N GLU A 194 1.94 -19.85 2.27
CA GLU A 194 1.79 -20.07 0.83
C GLU A 194 0.63 -20.99 0.50
#